data_d5602edcef629c2fd818cd91e0eb0027
#
_entry.id   d5602edcef629c2fd818cd91e0eb0027
#
_cell.length_a   1.000
_cell.length_b   1.000
_cell.length_c   1.000
_cell.angle_alpha   90.00
_cell.angle_beta   90.00
_cell.angle_gamma   90.00
#
_symmetry.space_group_name_H-M   'P 1'
#
loop_
_entity.id
_entity.type
_entity.pdbx_description
1 polymer ?
#
loop_
_entity_poly.entity_id
_entity_poly.type
_entity_poly.pdbx_seq_one_letter_code
_entity_poly.pdbx_strand_id
1 'polypeptide(L)'
;KSMLESTITDYTVYAIGAPIVLALIAIEAIFSSKNTLGLYKTGDTWGTVGLIVGNVIVNILMKGSIFGFYLFLYQFRIFEINAIAPFWVIVILTLVTIDFIYYWFHRTSHRVRFFWAIHMNHHSSEEMNFLVSLRQAWFNPVFRVPFFFVMPLIGFDPTITLVVGAGSTLWAVIEHTQCIGKLGILEWVLVTPSAHRVHHGTNPEYLDKNYGNLLIIWDRMFGTYAEEIEPVVYGLINNVKTFNPLKITLFSWVSFIKDFKDRKSVV
;
A
#
# COMPACT_ATOMS: atom_id res chain seq x y z
N LYS A 1 -33.00 4.08 1.77
CA LYS A 1 -31.61 4.63 1.73
C LYS A 1 -31.48 5.63 2.86
N SER A 2 -30.66 5.34 3.87
CA SER A 2 -30.45 6.26 5.00
C SER A 2 -29.70 7.50 4.52
N MET A 3 -29.95 8.65 5.13
CA MET A 3 -29.25 9.92 4.83
C MET A 3 -27.71 9.82 4.99
N LEU A 4 -27.20 8.85 5.74
CA LEU A 4 -25.77 8.57 5.90
C LEU A 4 -25.15 7.95 4.61
N GLU A 5 -25.90 7.14 3.84
CA GLU A 5 -25.39 6.58 2.58
C GLU A 5 -25.18 7.63 1.47
N SER A 6 -25.85 8.77 1.56
CA SER A 6 -25.74 9.84 0.55
C SER A 6 -24.61 10.84 0.83
N THR A 7 -24.00 10.80 2.01
CA THR A 7 -23.07 11.85 2.48
C THR A 7 -21.60 11.47 2.43
N ILE A 8 -21.26 10.16 2.45
CA ILE A 8 -19.88 9.69 2.35
C ILE A 8 -19.67 9.17 0.93
N THR A 9 -19.20 10.04 0.07
CA THR A 9 -18.74 9.66 -1.27
C THR A 9 -17.22 9.48 -1.25
N ASP A 10 -16.70 8.75 -2.23
CA ASP A 10 -15.27 8.60 -2.49
C ASP A 10 -14.55 9.98 -2.47
N TYR A 11 -15.15 11.00 -3.08
CA TYR A 11 -14.61 12.37 -3.06
C TYR A 11 -14.44 12.95 -1.65
N THR A 12 -15.34 12.63 -0.72
CA THR A 12 -15.26 13.10 0.66
C THR A 12 -14.04 12.53 1.38
N VAL A 13 -13.75 11.24 1.18
CA VAL A 13 -12.58 10.60 1.80
C VAL A 13 -11.28 11.21 1.27
N TYR A 14 -11.17 11.45 -0.04
CA TYR A 14 -10.00 12.10 -0.61
C TYR A 14 -9.92 13.59 -0.26
N ALA A 15 -11.04 14.29 -0.22
CA ALA A 15 -11.08 15.70 0.15
C ALA A 15 -10.61 15.95 1.60
N ILE A 16 -10.83 14.99 2.49
CA ILE A 16 -10.36 15.06 3.88
C ILE A 16 -8.95 14.44 3.99
N GLY A 17 -8.74 13.29 3.38
CA GLY A 17 -7.49 12.52 3.51
C GLY A 17 -6.29 13.21 2.87
N ALA A 18 -6.44 13.80 1.68
CA ALA A 18 -5.31 14.43 1.00
C ALA A 18 -4.72 15.63 1.76
N PRO A 19 -5.51 16.58 2.30
CA PRO A 19 -4.98 17.64 3.18
C PRO A 19 -4.26 17.09 4.41
N ILE A 20 -4.78 16.02 5.03
CA ILE A 20 -4.14 15.38 6.19
C ILE A 20 -2.77 14.83 5.81
N VAL A 21 -2.69 14.07 4.71
CA VAL A 21 -1.44 13.50 4.22
C VAL A 21 -0.43 14.60 3.87
N LEU A 22 -0.86 15.66 3.18
CA LEU A 22 0.01 16.79 2.86
C LEU A 22 0.50 17.51 4.12
N ALA A 23 -0.36 17.66 5.14
CA ALA A 23 0.04 18.24 6.41
C ALA A 23 1.06 17.36 7.15
N LEU A 24 0.87 16.02 7.18
CA LEU A 24 1.82 15.08 7.77
C LEU A 24 3.18 15.16 7.08
N ILE A 25 3.22 15.16 5.75
CA ILE A 25 4.45 15.31 4.96
C ILE A 25 5.15 16.64 5.29
N ALA A 26 4.40 17.74 5.33
CA ALA A 26 4.96 19.05 5.62
C ALA A 26 5.52 19.13 7.05
N ILE A 27 4.78 18.61 8.04
CA ILE A 27 5.21 18.57 9.45
C ILE A 27 6.49 17.75 9.59
N GLU A 28 6.54 16.54 9.01
CA GLU A 28 7.73 15.68 9.06
C GLU A 28 8.93 16.30 8.35
N ALA A 29 8.72 16.92 7.17
CA ALA A 29 9.79 17.60 6.44
C ALA A 29 10.37 18.79 7.22
N ILE A 30 9.52 19.60 7.86
CA ILE A 30 9.95 20.71 8.72
C ILE A 30 10.68 20.17 9.96
N PHE A 31 10.16 19.11 10.59
CA PHE A 31 10.78 18.47 11.73
C PHE A 31 12.16 17.89 11.37
N SER A 32 12.24 17.16 10.25
CA SER A 32 13.49 16.60 9.71
C SER A 32 14.53 17.69 9.42
N SER A 33 14.12 18.80 8.82
CA SER A 33 15.01 19.93 8.53
C SER A 33 15.52 20.60 9.79
N LYS A 34 14.63 20.88 10.76
CA LYS A 34 15.00 21.52 12.04
C LYS A 34 15.95 20.67 12.89
N ASN A 35 15.80 19.34 12.84
CA ASN A 35 16.61 18.39 13.61
C ASN A 35 17.74 17.77 12.80
N THR A 36 18.01 18.23 11.60
CA THR A 36 19.07 17.74 10.70
C THR A 36 19.03 16.23 10.44
N LEU A 37 17.81 15.63 10.41
CA LEU A 37 17.65 14.19 10.25
C LEU A 37 17.90 13.72 8.81
N GLY A 38 17.79 14.61 7.81
CA GLY A 38 18.07 14.29 6.41
C GLY A 38 17.08 13.33 5.74
N LEU A 39 15.83 13.21 6.25
CA LEU A 39 14.84 12.25 5.76
C LEU A 39 14.31 12.54 4.34
N TYR A 40 14.54 13.73 3.81
CA TYR A 40 14.04 14.18 2.51
C TYR A 40 15.21 14.57 1.59
N LYS A 41 15.81 13.60 0.91
CA LYS A 41 16.85 13.86 -0.10
C LYS A 41 16.22 14.35 -1.39
N THR A 42 16.74 15.43 -1.94
CA THR A 42 16.16 16.14 -3.09
C THR A 42 15.92 15.22 -4.30
N GLY A 43 16.90 14.38 -4.67
CA GLY A 43 16.77 13.48 -5.81
C GLY A 43 15.65 12.44 -5.62
N ASP A 44 15.60 11.79 -4.45
CA ASP A 44 14.57 10.79 -4.13
C ASP A 44 13.18 11.42 -4.03
N THR A 45 13.09 12.62 -3.40
CA THR A 45 11.86 13.41 -3.31
C THR A 45 11.26 13.69 -4.69
N TRP A 46 12.05 14.20 -5.65
CA TRP A 46 11.57 14.46 -7.01
C TRP A 46 11.24 13.19 -7.79
N GLY A 47 12.01 12.11 -7.60
CA GLY A 47 11.68 10.79 -8.15
C GLY A 47 10.33 10.29 -7.65
N THR A 48 10.08 10.44 -6.35
CA THR A 48 8.80 10.10 -5.72
C THR A 48 7.65 10.95 -6.25
N VAL A 49 7.83 12.28 -6.35
CA VAL A 49 6.81 13.18 -6.94
C VAL A 49 6.46 12.75 -8.38
N GLY A 50 7.44 12.40 -9.20
CA GLY A 50 7.19 11.90 -10.56
C GLY A 50 6.40 10.59 -10.59
N LEU A 51 6.65 9.67 -9.65
CA LEU A 51 5.86 8.44 -9.50
C LEU A 51 4.43 8.74 -9.04
N ILE A 52 4.24 9.68 -8.09
CA ILE A 52 2.92 10.13 -7.65
C ILE A 52 2.12 10.69 -8.82
N VAL A 53 2.69 11.59 -9.60
CA VAL A 53 2.00 12.21 -10.75
C VAL A 53 1.52 11.14 -11.73
N GLY A 54 2.38 10.22 -12.14
CA GLY A 54 1.99 9.13 -13.05
C GLY A 54 0.92 8.20 -12.45
N ASN A 55 1.05 7.87 -11.15
CA ASN A 55 0.04 7.05 -10.46
C ASN A 55 -1.31 7.76 -10.39
N VAL A 56 -1.36 9.06 -10.08
CA VAL A 56 -2.60 9.86 -10.05
C VAL A 56 -3.26 9.89 -11.42
N ILE A 57 -2.49 10.11 -12.50
CA ILE A 57 -3.03 10.11 -13.87
C ILE A 57 -3.67 8.76 -14.20
N VAL A 58 -2.97 7.65 -13.94
CA VAL A 58 -3.50 6.29 -14.18
C VAL A 58 -4.73 6.01 -13.32
N ASN A 59 -4.72 6.43 -12.06
CA ASN A 59 -5.89 6.29 -11.18
C ASN A 59 -7.10 7.04 -11.73
N ILE A 60 -6.96 8.29 -12.17
CA ILE A 60 -8.06 9.07 -12.77
C ILE A 60 -8.62 8.35 -13.99
N LEU A 61 -7.76 7.81 -14.85
CA LEU A 61 -8.19 7.12 -16.09
C LEU A 61 -8.85 5.77 -15.83
N MET A 62 -8.39 5.02 -14.84
CA MET A 62 -8.78 3.61 -14.64
C MET A 62 -9.82 3.40 -13.54
N LYS A 63 -9.93 4.33 -12.58
CA LYS A 63 -10.76 4.15 -11.39
C LYS A 63 -12.24 3.92 -11.71
N GLY A 64 -12.78 4.70 -12.64
CA GLY A 64 -14.18 4.55 -13.07
C GLY A 64 -14.47 3.17 -13.67
N SER A 65 -13.57 2.68 -14.52
CA SER A 65 -13.70 1.36 -15.16
C SER A 65 -13.55 0.22 -14.12
N ILE A 66 -12.61 0.32 -13.19
CA ILE A 66 -12.43 -0.67 -12.13
C ILE A 66 -13.65 -0.69 -11.21
N PHE A 67 -14.15 0.48 -10.80
CA PHE A 67 -15.35 0.57 -9.97
C PHE A 67 -16.59 0.04 -10.68
N GLY A 68 -16.78 0.40 -11.96
CA GLY A 68 -17.85 -0.14 -12.79
C GLY A 68 -17.79 -1.66 -12.94
N PHE A 69 -16.59 -2.22 -13.06
CA PHE A 69 -16.38 -3.68 -13.05
C PHE A 69 -16.80 -4.31 -11.70
N TYR A 70 -16.46 -3.69 -10.58
CA TYR A 70 -16.89 -4.19 -9.27
C TYR A 70 -18.42 -4.08 -9.06
N LEU A 71 -19.05 -3.02 -9.54
CA LEU A 71 -20.51 -2.90 -9.54
C LEU A 71 -21.17 -3.98 -10.41
N PHE A 72 -20.57 -4.29 -11.57
CA PHE A 72 -21.03 -5.38 -12.42
C PHE A 72 -20.92 -6.73 -11.69
N LEU A 73 -19.78 -7.04 -11.08
CA LEU A 73 -19.60 -8.29 -10.31
C LEU A 73 -20.56 -8.38 -9.12
N TYR A 74 -20.87 -7.28 -8.47
CA TYR A 74 -21.79 -7.23 -7.33
C TYR A 74 -23.23 -7.67 -7.69
N GLN A 75 -23.60 -7.62 -8.94
CA GLN A 75 -24.89 -8.15 -9.42
C GLN A 75 -24.97 -9.68 -9.29
N PHE A 76 -23.82 -10.36 -9.26
CA PHE A 76 -23.70 -11.82 -9.12
C PHE A 76 -23.30 -12.25 -7.70
N ARG A 77 -23.47 -11.39 -6.71
CA ARG A 77 -23.11 -11.67 -5.33
C ARG A 77 -23.80 -12.90 -4.78
N ILE A 78 -23.04 -13.67 -3.97
CA ILE A 78 -23.51 -14.90 -3.35
C ILE A 78 -24.35 -14.61 -2.10
N PHE A 79 -23.96 -13.60 -1.31
CA PHE A 79 -24.58 -13.23 -0.06
C PHE A 79 -25.08 -11.78 -0.07
N GLU A 80 -26.19 -11.53 0.66
CA GLU A 80 -26.72 -10.19 0.93
C GLU A 80 -26.14 -9.65 2.24
N ILE A 81 -24.82 -9.40 2.26
CA ILE A 81 -24.08 -8.99 3.48
C ILE A 81 -24.74 -7.78 4.14
N ASN A 82 -25.21 -6.81 3.36
CA ASN A 82 -25.85 -5.60 3.88
C ASN A 82 -27.19 -5.88 4.61
N ALA A 83 -27.78 -7.07 4.44
CA ALA A 83 -29.02 -7.44 5.09
C ALA A 83 -28.84 -8.26 6.38
N ILE A 84 -27.63 -8.80 6.64
CA ILE A 84 -27.40 -9.76 7.72
C ILE A 84 -26.88 -9.13 9.02
N ALA A 85 -26.43 -7.86 8.99
CA ALA A 85 -25.81 -7.23 10.16
C ALA A 85 -26.03 -5.70 10.18
N PRO A 86 -25.92 -5.06 11.36
CA PRO A 86 -25.87 -3.61 11.47
C PRO A 86 -24.70 -2.99 10.70
N PHE A 87 -24.87 -1.78 10.20
CA PHE A 87 -23.89 -1.08 9.35
C PHE A 87 -22.46 -1.07 9.92
N TRP A 88 -22.30 -0.82 11.21
CA TRP A 88 -20.97 -0.79 11.86
C TRP A 88 -20.27 -2.16 11.83
N VAL A 89 -21.03 -3.28 11.93
CA VAL A 89 -20.48 -4.65 11.77
C VAL A 89 -20.03 -4.87 10.33
N ILE A 90 -20.83 -4.41 9.36
CA ILE A 90 -20.48 -4.50 7.93
C ILE A 90 -19.18 -3.75 7.64
N VAL A 91 -19.01 -2.55 8.21
CA VAL A 91 -17.76 -1.78 8.07
C VAL A 91 -16.58 -2.52 8.65
N ILE A 92 -16.70 -3.12 9.84
CA ILE A 92 -15.62 -3.90 10.47
C ILE A 92 -15.29 -5.13 9.64
N LEU A 93 -16.30 -5.90 9.20
CA LEU A 93 -16.10 -7.08 8.36
C LEU A 93 -15.43 -6.70 7.02
N THR A 94 -15.85 -5.58 6.42
CA THR A 94 -15.23 -5.05 5.20
C THR A 94 -13.77 -4.70 5.44
N LEU A 95 -13.45 -4.00 6.54
CA LEU A 95 -12.08 -3.63 6.90
C LEU A 95 -11.20 -4.85 7.09
N VAL A 96 -11.63 -5.82 7.89
CA VAL A 96 -10.88 -7.05 8.17
C VAL A 96 -10.67 -7.86 6.89
N THR A 97 -11.69 -7.93 6.02
CA THR A 97 -11.58 -8.66 4.74
C THR A 97 -10.64 -7.95 3.77
N ILE A 98 -10.71 -6.61 3.66
CA ILE A 98 -9.77 -5.81 2.86
C ILE A 98 -8.35 -6.07 3.33
N ASP A 99 -8.11 -6.01 4.63
CA ASP A 99 -6.79 -6.14 5.25
C ASP A 99 -6.22 -7.56 5.04
N PHE A 100 -7.06 -8.59 5.17
CA PHE A 100 -6.68 -9.97 4.87
C PHE A 100 -6.31 -10.17 3.38
N ILE A 101 -7.12 -9.64 2.46
CA ILE A 101 -6.83 -9.72 1.02
C ILE A 101 -5.56 -8.93 0.70
N TYR A 102 -5.38 -7.77 1.33
CA TYR A 102 -4.18 -6.97 1.16
C TYR A 102 -2.92 -7.70 1.60
N TYR A 103 -2.94 -8.39 2.74
CA TYR A 103 -1.83 -9.23 3.20
C TYR A 103 -1.40 -10.22 2.10
N TRP A 104 -2.35 -10.94 1.48
CA TRP A 104 -2.04 -11.90 0.43
C TRP A 104 -1.57 -11.24 -0.87
N PHE A 105 -2.18 -10.12 -1.25
CA PHE A 105 -1.72 -9.30 -2.38
C PHE A 105 -0.27 -8.84 -2.14
N HIS A 106 0.02 -8.31 -0.98
CA HIS A 106 1.32 -7.76 -0.61
C HIS A 106 2.40 -8.86 -0.56
N ARG A 107 2.10 -9.96 0.14
CA ARG A 107 2.98 -11.14 0.17
C ARG A 107 3.24 -11.70 -1.22
N THR A 108 2.24 -11.78 -2.08
CA THR A 108 2.39 -12.22 -3.47
C THR A 108 3.25 -11.23 -4.26
N SER A 109 3.11 -9.93 -3.99
CA SER A 109 3.90 -8.88 -4.64
C SER A 109 5.39 -8.98 -4.31
N HIS A 110 5.77 -9.53 -3.18
CA HIS A 110 7.16 -9.82 -2.83
C HIS A 110 7.66 -11.16 -3.35
N ARG A 111 6.79 -12.18 -3.42
CA ARG A 111 7.19 -13.58 -3.70
C ARG A 111 7.07 -13.95 -5.18
N VAL A 112 6.28 -13.24 -5.96
CA VAL A 112 6.06 -13.50 -7.38
C VAL A 112 6.66 -12.37 -8.21
N ARG A 113 7.67 -12.68 -9.01
CA ARG A 113 8.46 -11.69 -9.76
C ARG A 113 7.65 -10.74 -10.65
N PHE A 114 6.56 -11.22 -11.23
CA PHE A 114 5.62 -10.40 -12.01
C PHE A 114 4.99 -9.29 -11.16
N PHE A 115 4.51 -9.62 -9.96
CA PHE A 115 3.93 -8.64 -9.03
C PHE A 115 5.01 -7.79 -8.36
N TRP A 116 6.21 -8.36 -8.12
CA TRP A 116 7.35 -7.58 -7.65
C TRP A 116 7.73 -6.46 -8.61
N ALA A 117 7.64 -6.68 -9.94
CA ALA A 117 7.93 -5.65 -10.93
C ALA A 117 7.06 -4.38 -10.79
N ILE A 118 5.91 -4.50 -10.11
CA ILE A 118 5.03 -3.37 -9.78
C ILE A 118 5.35 -2.83 -8.40
N HIS A 119 5.56 -3.70 -7.43
CA HIS A 119 5.73 -3.33 -6.03
C HIS A 119 7.13 -2.77 -5.72
N MET A 120 8.16 -3.19 -6.45
CA MET A 120 9.54 -2.74 -6.33
C MET A 120 9.68 -1.20 -6.34
N ASN A 121 8.84 -0.48 -7.09
CA ASN A 121 8.87 0.97 -7.12
C ASN A 121 8.70 1.57 -5.73
N HIS A 122 7.83 0.98 -4.91
CA HIS A 122 7.56 1.36 -3.54
C HIS A 122 8.81 1.18 -2.64
N HIS A 123 9.51 0.06 -2.79
CA HIS A 123 10.73 -0.25 -2.06
C HIS A 123 12.00 0.40 -2.61
N SER A 124 11.94 1.07 -3.75
CA SER A 124 13.13 1.61 -4.42
C SER A 124 13.69 2.91 -3.83
N SER A 125 13.05 3.47 -2.82
CA SER A 125 13.59 4.61 -2.05
C SER A 125 14.60 4.13 -1.01
N GLU A 126 15.71 4.83 -0.88
CA GLU A 126 16.66 4.66 0.22
C GLU A 126 16.29 5.53 1.44
N GLU A 127 15.13 6.16 1.38
CA GLU A 127 14.55 6.97 2.44
C GLU A 127 13.26 6.34 2.95
N MET A 128 12.91 6.64 4.20
CA MET A 128 11.64 6.24 4.82
C MET A 128 11.00 7.47 5.46
N ASN A 129 9.96 7.98 4.83
CA ASN A 129 9.22 9.17 5.25
C ASN A 129 7.79 9.14 4.70
N PHE A 130 6.91 10.01 5.18
CA PHE A 130 5.51 10.01 4.74
C PHE A 130 5.33 10.20 3.22
N LEU A 131 6.22 10.90 2.54
CA LEU A 131 6.13 11.06 1.09
C LEU A 131 6.37 9.74 0.35
N VAL A 132 7.27 8.88 0.86
CA VAL A 132 7.59 7.56 0.29
C VAL A 132 6.38 6.63 0.30
N SER A 133 5.43 6.79 1.22
CA SER A 133 4.18 6.02 1.22
C SER A 133 3.40 6.16 -0.09
N LEU A 134 3.50 7.31 -0.74
CA LEU A 134 2.83 7.63 -2.00
C LEU A 134 3.62 7.18 -3.24
N ARG A 135 4.83 6.62 -3.05
CA ARG A 135 5.70 6.10 -4.11
C ARG A 135 5.15 4.77 -4.63
N GLN A 136 4.14 4.83 -5.50
CA GLN A 136 3.47 3.65 -6.05
C GLN A 136 3.74 3.51 -7.55
N ALA A 137 3.77 2.26 -8.03
CA ALA A 137 3.79 2.00 -9.47
C ALA A 137 2.54 2.54 -10.16
N TRP A 138 2.69 3.05 -11.38
CA TRP A 138 1.60 3.71 -12.10
C TRP A 138 0.37 2.82 -12.32
N PHE A 139 0.58 1.53 -12.62
CA PHE A 139 -0.49 0.56 -12.87
C PHE A 139 -0.92 -0.26 -11.64
N ASN A 140 -0.43 0.06 -10.45
CA ASN A 140 -0.78 -0.67 -9.22
C ASN A 140 -2.30 -0.90 -9.04
N PRO A 141 -3.21 0.06 -9.34
CA PRO A 141 -4.65 -0.16 -9.20
C PRO A 141 -5.18 -1.33 -10.03
N VAL A 142 -4.66 -1.53 -11.26
CA VAL A 142 -5.06 -2.62 -12.15
C VAL A 142 -4.63 -3.98 -11.60
N PHE A 143 -3.44 -4.05 -11.04
CA PHE A 143 -2.87 -5.30 -10.51
C PHE A 143 -3.46 -5.73 -9.16
N ARG A 144 -4.19 -4.85 -8.51
CA ARG A 144 -5.01 -5.20 -7.33
C ARG A 144 -6.31 -5.92 -7.69
N VAL A 145 -6.87 -5.67 -8.88
CA VAL A 145 -8.14 -6.24 -9.31
C VAL A 145 -8.22 -7.76 -9.13
N PRO A 146 -7.20 -8.58 -9.53
CA PRO A 146 -7.23 -10.03 -9.37
C PRO A 146 -7.34 -10.54 -7.92
N PHE A 147 -7.11 -9.69 -6.94
CA PHE A 147 -7.23 -10.06 -5.52
C PHE A 147 -8.56 -9.57 -4.94
N PHE A 148 -8.97 -8.35 -5.30
CA PHE A 148 -10.12 -7.68 -4.70
C PHE A 148 -11.46 -7.98 -5.39
N PHE A 149 -11.46 -8.60 -6.61
CA PHE A 149 -12.70 -8.92 -7.33
C PHE A 149 -13.60 -9.91 -6.55
N VAL A 150 -13.05 -10.67 -5.65
CA VAL A 150 -13.78 -11.63 -4.82
C VAL A 150 -14.73 -10.92 -3.83
N MET A 151 -14.43 -9.70 -3.41
CA MET A 151 -15.26 -8.97 -2.44
C MET A 151 -16.68 -8.71 -2.94
N PRO A 152 -16.89 -8.07 -4.11
CA PRO A 152 -18.24 -7.89 -4.63
C PRO A 152 -18.97 -9.20 -4.91
N LEU A 153 -18.26 -10.27 -5.31
CA LEU A 153 -18.87 -11.59 -5.52
C LEU A 153 -19.33 -12.25 -4.21
N ILE A 154 -18.59 -12.10 -3.12
CA ILE A 154 -19.05 -12.56 -1.80
C ILE A 154 -20.28 -11.77 -1.35
N GLY A 155 -20.37 -10.47 -1.68
CA GLY A 155 -21.51 -9.61 -1.34
C GLY A 155 -21.13 -8.36 -0.58
N PHE A 156 -19.85 -8.01 -0.49
CA PHE A 156 -19.42 -6.73 0.03
C PHE A 156 -19.75 -5.61 -0.97
N ASP A 157 -20.47 -4.60 -0.48
CA ASP A 157 -20.85 -3.44 -1.30
C ASP A 157 -19.61 -2.70 -1.82
N PRO A 158 -19.48 -2.47 -3.14
CA PRO A 158 -18.32 -1.81 -3.71
C PRO A 158 -18.10 -0.40 -3.20
N THR A 159 -19.16 0.34 -2.85
CA THR A 159 -19.04 1.71 -2.31
C THR A 159 -18.48 1.68 -0.89
N ILE A 160 -19.01 0.79 -0.03
CA ILE A 160 -18.49 0.60 1.34
C ILE A 160 -17.03 0.13 1.27
N THR A 161 -16.74 -0.82 0.40
CA THR A 161 -15.38 -1.34 0.19
C THR A 161 -14.41 -0.23 -0.23
N LEU A 162 -14.83 0.66 -1.13
CA LEU A 162 -14.02 1.79 -1.58
C LEU A 162 -13.71 2.78 -0.46
N VAL A 163 -14.73 3.17 0.32
CA VAL A 163 -14.59 4.12 1.43
C VAL A 163 -13.70 3.54 2.55
N VAL A 164 -13.96 2.31 2.95
CA VAL A 164 -13.17 1.61 3.98
C VAL A 164 -11.74 1.39 3.51
N GLY A 165 -11.54 1.01 2.24
CA GLY A 165 -10.22 0.85 1.64
C GLY A 165 -9.43 2.17 1.58
N ALA A 166 -10.09 3.29 1.34
CA ALA A 166 -9.45 4.60 1.39
C ALA A 166 -8.99 4.95 2.82
N GLY A 167 -9.80 4.65 3.85
CA GLY A 167 -9.40 4.77 5.26
C GLY A 167 -8.19 3.90 5.61
N SER A 168 -8.16 2.65 5.14
CA SER A 168 -7.03 1.74 5.30
C SER A 168 -5.75 2.27 4.63
N THR A 169 -5.88 2.96 3.49
CA THR A 169 -4.74 3.61 2.83
C THR A 169 -4.17 4.78 3.64
N LEU A 170 -4.99 5.52 4.38
CA LEU A 170 -4.50 6.58 5.28
C LEU A 170 -3.65 6.01 6.42
N TRP A 171 -4.01 4.83 6.95
CA TRP A 171 -3.18 4.13 7.91
C TRP A 171 -1.82 3.77 7.32
N ALA A 172 -1.80 3.21 6.11
CA ALA A 172 -0.56 2.89 5.41
C ALA A 172 0.38 4.10 5.24
N VAL A 173 -0.15 5.33 5.11
CA VAL A 173 0.69 6.54 5.09
C VAL A 173 1.38 6.75 6.44
N ILE A 174 0.64 6.59 7.55
CA ILE A 174 1.16 6.83 8.91
C ILE A 174 2.30 5.86 9.26
N GLU A 175 2.33 4.68 8.67
CA GLU A 175 3.38 3.68 8.89
C GLU A 175 4.75 4.10 8.31
N HIS A 176 4.77 4.97 7.30
CA HIS A 176 5.99 5.34 6.57
C HIS A 176 6.74 6.50 7.24
N THR A 177 7.25 6.29 8.44
CA THR A 177 8.07 7.32 9.10
C THR A 177 9.16 6.75 9.97
N GLN A 178 10.27 7.46 10.06
CA GLN A 178 11.33 7.22 11.02
C GLN A 178 11.16 8.03 12.31
N CYS A 179 10.19 8.97 12.33
CA CYS A 179 10.00 9.87 13.48
C CYS A 179 9.21 9.23 14.64
N ILE A 180 8.56 8.09 14.40
CA ILE A 180 7.77 7.38 15.42
C ILE A 180 8.48 6.06 15.76
N GLY A 181 8.80 5.87 17.03
CA GLY A 181 9.39 4.62 17.54
C GLY A 181 8.38 3.50 17.72
N LYS A 182 8.73 2.48 18.50
CA LYS A 182 7.82 1.39 18.86
C LYS A 182 6.66 1.90 19.71
N LEU A 183 5.46 1.41 19.43
CA LEU A 183 4.21 1.81 20.08
C LEU A 183 3.75 0.81 21.17
N GLY A 184 4.67 0.02 21.73
CA GLY A 184 4.41 -0.88 22.84
C GLY A 184 3.36 -1.95 22.53
N ILE A 185 2.25 -1.97 23.28
CA ILE A 185 1.23 -3.01 23.14
C ILE A 185 0.54 -3.00 21.75
N LEU A 186 0.53 -1.88 21.05
CA LEU A 186 -0.07 -1.78 19.72
C LEU A 186 0.69 -2.62 18.69
N GLU A 187 1.99 -2.89 18.89
CA GLU A 187 2.81 -3.77 18.05
C GLU A 187 2.29 -5.22 17.99
N TRP A 188 1.40 -5.61 18.90
CA TRP A 188 0.81 -6.94 18.91
C TRP A 188 -0.37 -7.09 17.96
N VAL A 189 -1.04 -5.99 17.66
CA VAL A 189 -2.32 -5.99 16.90
C VAL A 189 -2.19 -5.24 15.59
N LEU A 190 -1.50 -4.08 15.59
CA LEU A 190 -1.41 -3.18 14.45
C LEU A 190 -0.04 -3.27 13.77
N VAL A 191 -0.05 -3.08 12.46
CA VAL A 191 1.18 -2.71 11.74
C VAL A 191 1.51 -1.28 12.15
N THR A 192 2.62 -1.10 12.82
CA THR A 192 3.11 0.20 13.32
C THR A 192 4.23 0.70 12.42
N PRO A 193 4.66 1.97 12.55
CA PRO A 193 5.85 2.44 11.84
C PRO A 193 7.08 1.55 12.03
N SER A 194 7.29 1.00 13.24
CA SER A 194 8.37 0.07 13.51
C SER A 194 8.23 -1.23 12.69
N ALA A 195 7.06 -1.86 12.68
CA ALA A 195 6.81 -3.06 11.91
C ALA A 195 6.97 -2.81 10.39
N HIS A 196 6.54 -1.64 9.91
CA HIS A 196 6.59 -1.29 8.49
C HIS A 196 8.02 -0.89 8.05
N ARG A 197 8.84 -0.31 8.94
CA ARG A 197 10.28 -0.11 8.66
C ARG A 197 11.00 -1.43 8.41
N VAL A 198 10.71 -2.45 9.22
CA VAL A 198 11.23 -3.83 9.00
C VAL A 198 10.83 -4.33 7.61
N HIS A 199 9.57 -4.13 7.21
CA HIS A 199 9.09 -4.51 5.89
C HIS A 199 9.88 -3.86 4.75
N HIS A 200 10.28 -2.59 4.89
CA HIS A 200 11.09 -1.87 3.92
C HIS A 200 12.60 -2.13 4.05
N GLY A 201 13.01 -2.96 5.02
CA GLY A 201 14.41 -3.26 5.28
C GLY A 201 15.02 -4.21 4.27
N THR A 202 16.27 -3.91 3.87
CA THR A 202 17.13 -4.81 3.07
C THR A 202 18.05 -5.68 3.92
N ASN A 203 18.01 -5.51 5.24
CA ASN A 203 18.70 -6.38 6.18
C ASN A 203 18.28 -7.84 5.96
N PRO A 204 19.20 -8.83 5.96
CA PRO A 204 18.86 -10.23 5.68
C PRO A 204 17.74 -10.79 6.56
N GLU A 205 17.68 -10.40 7.84
CA GLU A 205 16.67 -10.82 8.82
C GLU A 205 15.29 -10.18 8.59
N TYR A 206 15.22 -9.08 7.82
CA TYR A 206 14.01 -8.33 7.52
C TYR A 206 13.40 -8.65 6.16
N LEU A 207 14.14 -9.36 5.32
CA LEU A 207 13.65 -9.73 3.99
C LEU A 207 12.39 -10.60 4.10
N ASP A 208 11.39 -10.26 3.29
CA ASP A 208 10.13 -11.00 3.21
C ASP A 208 9.36 -11.07 4.54
N LYS A 209 9.35 -9.98 5.32
CA LYS A 209 8.65 -9.84 6.59
C LYS A 209 7.59 -8.73 6.57
N ASN A 210 6.63 -8.83 7.50
CA ASN A 210 5.64 -7.81 7.86
C ASN A 210 4.81 -7.28 6.67
N TYR A 211 4.04 -8.16 6.03
CA TYR A 211 3.21 -7.83 4.85
C TYR A 211 1.85 -7.20 5.17
N GLY A 212 1.43 -7.17 6.45
CA GLY A 212 0.17 -6.55 6.87
C GLY A 212 0.06 -5.08 6.44
N ASN A 213 -1.17 -4.57 6.39
CA ASN A 213 -1.41 -3.14 6.20
C ASN A 213 -1.89 -2.49 7.50
N LEU A 214 -3.00 -2.94 8.08
CA LEU A 214 -3.50 -2.44 9.36
C LEU A 214 -3.19 -3.41 10.49
N LEU A 215 -3.43 -4.71 10.27
CA LEU A 215 -3.32 -5.74 11.29
C LEU A 215 -2.08 -6.60 11.10
N ILE A 216 -1.15 -6.57 12.07
CA ILE A 216 0.04 -7.42 12.12
C ILE A 216 -0.32 -8.89 12.44
N ILE A 217 -1.56 -9.13 12.79
CA ILE A 217 -2.08 -10.45 13.16
C ILE A 217 -1.84 -11.47 12.03
N TRP A 218 -1.99 -11.06 10.78
CA TRP A 218 -1.76 -11.95 9.63
C TRP A 218 -0.31 -12.40 9.56
N ASP A 219 0.64 -11.50 9.78
CA ASP A 219 2.06 -11.85 9.78
C ASP A 219 2.40 -12.82 10.90
N ARG A 220 1.80 -12.65 12.08
CA ARG A 220 1.96 -13.58 13.19
C ARG A 220 1.34 -14.94 12.88
N MET A 221 0.15 -14.98 12.30
CA MET A 221 -0.55 -16.22 11.94
C MET A 221 0.17 -17.02 10.86
N PHE A 222 0.76 -16.32 9.87
CA PHE A 222 1.40 -16.96 8.72
C PHE A 222 2.93 -17.00 8.77
N GLY A 223 3.53 -16.66 9.95
CA GLY A 223 4.96 -16.80 10.22
C GLY A 223 5.86 -15.80 9.49
N THR A 224 5.30 -14.66 9.07
CA THR A 224 6.06 -13.59 8.39
C THR A 224 6.38 -12.41 9.28
N TYR A 225 6.06 -12.46 10.57
CA TYR A 225 6.38 -11.40 11.52
C TYR A 225 7.88 -11.34 11.85
N ALA A 226 8.42 -10.14 11.90
CA ALA A 226 9.71 -9.83 12.49
C ALA A 226 9.64 -8.51 13.27
N GLU A 227 10.33 -8.46 14.40
CA GLU A 227 10.47 -7.26 15.22
C GLU A 227 11.63 -6.40 14.71
N GLU A 228 11.52 -5.08 14.82
CA GLU A 228 12.63 -4.15 14.57
C GLU A 228 13.64 -4.22 15.73
N ILE A 229 14.80 -4.81 15.48
CA ILE A 229 15.87 -4.95 16.45
C ILE A 229 17.08 -4.12 16.01
N GLU A 230 17.55 -4.36 14.80
CA GLU A 230 18.70 -3.67 14.21
C GLU A 230 18.25 -2.44 13.40
N PRO A 231 19.12 -1.42 13.26
CA PRO A 231 18.86 -0.28 12.37
C PRO A 231 18.51 -0.74 10.97
N VAL A 232 17.42 -0.21 10.43
CA VAL A 232 16.92 -0.61 9.12
C VAL A 232 17.71 0.07 8.00
N VAL A 233 18.15 -0.72 7.03
CA VAL A 233 18.74 -0.25 5.77
C VAL A 233 17.68 -0.29 4.69
N TYR A 234 17.35 0.88 4.11
CA TYR A 234 16.28 1.01 3.10
C TYR A 234 16.80 0.89 1.67
N GLY A 235 15.88 0.68 0.73
CA GLY A 235 16.14 0.56 -0.70
C GLY A 235 15.97 -0.86 -1.22
N LEU A 236 16.69 -1.20 -2.25
CA LEU A 236 16.72 -2.53 -2.86
C LEU A 236 18.08 -3.15 -2.66
N ILE A 237 18.17 -4.49 -2.61
CA ILE A 237 19.47 -5.21 -2.60
C ILE A 237 20.33 -4.76 -3.80
N ASN A 238 19.70 -4.56 -4.96
CA ASN A 238 20.31 -3.97 -6.14
C ASN A 238 19.56 -2.70 -6.52
N ASN A 239 19.99 -1.54 -6.00
CA ASN A 239 19.31 -0.27 -6.21
C ASN A 239 19.30 0.19 -7.66
N VAL A 240 18.22 0.88 -8.04
CA VAL A 240 17.96 1.39 -9.40
C VAL A 240 18.97 2.47 -9.81
N LYS A 241 19.66 3.10 -8.87
CA LYS A 241 20.68 4.15 -9.07
C LYS A 241 20.22 5.30 -9.98
N THR A 242 18.93 5.66 -9.92
CA THR A 242 18.35 6.77 -10.66
C THR A 242 17.12 7.30 -9.94
N PHE A 243 16.87 8.61 -10.10
CA PHE A 243 15.65 9.26 -9.62
C PHE A 243 14.64 9.53 -10.75
N ASN A 244 14.91 9.06 -11.96
CA ASN A 244 13.99 9.23 -13.09
C ASN A 244 12.78 8.28 -12.92
N PRO A 245 11.53 8.80 -12.75
CA PRO A 245 10.37 7.98 -12.44
C PRO A 245 10.03 6.97 -13.54
N LEU A 246 10.28 7.29 -14.81
CA LEU A 246 10.08 6.35 -15.91
C LEU A 246 11.08 5.18 -15.85
N LYS A 247 12.36 5.48 -15.59
CA LYS A 247 13.38 4.44 -15.43
C LYS A 247 13.09 3.55 -14.22
N ILE A 248 12.66 4.13 -13.09
CA ILE A 248 12.26 3.37 -11.90
C ILE A 248 11.08 2.44 -12.26
N THR A 249 10.04 2.97 -12.89
CA THR A 249 8.85 2.19 -13.27
C THR A 249 9.19 1.02 -14.21
N LEU A 250 10.11 1.23 -15.15
CA LEU A 250 10.46 0.21 -16.15
C LEU A 250 11.57 -0.76 -15.71
N PHE A 251 12.30 -0.45 -14.64
CA PHE A 251 13.48 -1.20 -14.23
C PHE A 251 13.25 -2.70 -14.10
N SER A 252 12.29 -3.08 -13.27
CA SER A 252 11.98 -4.49 -13.04
C SER A 252 11.31 -5.15 -14.24
N TRP A 253 10.53 -4.41 -15.03
CA TRP A 253 9.91 -4.94 -16.25
C TRP A 253 10.96 -5.30 -17.31
N VAL A 254 11.97 -4.44 -17.50
CA VAL A 254 13.09 -4.72 -18.42
C VAL A 254 13.85 -5.96 -17.99
N SER A 255 14.16 -6.09 -16.70
CA SER A 255 14.80 -7.28 -16.15
C SER A 255 13.94 -8.53 -16.33
N PHE A 256 12.66 -8.46 -15.99
CA PHE A 256 11.71 -9.56 -16.14
C PHE A 256 11.63 -10.06 -17.59
N ILE A 257 11.51 -9.14 -18.57
CA ILE A 257 11.44 -9.50 -20.00
C ILE A 257 12.76 -10.11 -20.49
N LYS A 258 13.91 -9.59 -20.05
CA LYS A 258 15.22 -10.15 -20.40
C LYS A 258 15.36 -11.60 -19.92
N ASP A 259 15.05 -11.85 -18.65
CA ASP A 259 15.16 -13.19 -18.08
C ASP A 259 14.19 -14.18 -18.74
N PHE A 260 13.00 -13.72 -19.10
CA PHE A 260 12.04 -14.55 -19.84
C PHE A 260 12.56 -14.92 -21.24
N LYS A 261 13.22 -13.99 -21.94
CA LYS A 261 13.82 -14.24 -23.26
C LYS A 261 15.03 -15.15 -23.19
N ASP A 262 15.90 -14.95 -22.19
CA ASP A 262 17.14 -15.70 -22.07
C ASP A 262 16.93 -17.12 -21.54
N ARG A 263 15.70 -17.51 -21.17
CA ARG A 263 15.35 -18.79 -20.54
C ARG A 263 16.30 -19.18 -19.38
N LYS A 264 17.00 -18.21 -18.82
CA LYS A 264 17.93 -18.38 -17.71
C LYS A 264 17.24 -17.99 -16.42
N SER A 265 17.25 -18.92 -15.49
CA SER A 265 16.78 -18.76 -14.10
C SER A 265 15.28 -18.53 -13.94
N VAL A 266 14.53 -19.60 -14.07
CA VAL A 266 13.42 -19.88 -13.16
C VAL A 266 14.03 -20.69 -12.01
N VAL A 267 14.73 -20.05 -11.11
CA VAL A 267 15.09 -20.57 -9.77
C VAL A 267 15.07 -19.39 -8.82
#